data_04508efba993589e41d8f84ff14a5e12
#
_entry.id   04508efba993589e41d8f84ff14a5e12
#
_cell.length_a   1.000
_cell.length_b   1.000
_cell.length_c   1.000
_cell.angle_alpha   90.00
_cell.angle_beta   90.00
_cell.angle_gamma   90.00
#
_symmetry.space_group_name_H-M   'P 1'
#
loop_
_entity.id
_entity.type
_entity.pdbx_description
1 polymer ?
#
loop_
_entity_poly.entity_id
_entity_poly.type
_entity_poly.pdbx_seq_one_letter_code
_entity_poly.pdbx_strand_id
1 'polypeptide(L)'
;MLKNGIYPTDKHVGQRVRMRRLMLGLSQTKLADALGLTFQQVQKYERGTNRIGGSRLQHISQILQVPAAFFFEGAPQVDGHHHAQTDTPFAQHVSDYLATPDGLHLIHAD
;
A
#
# COMPACT_ATOMS: atom_id res chain seq x y z
N MET A 1 13.78 4.90 -15.25
CA MET A 1 14.02 3.99 -14.28
C MET A 1 15.02 4.44 -13.28
N LEU A 2 14.80 4.10 -12.06
CA LEU A 2 15.67 4.57 -11.05
C LEU A 2 16.89 3.72 -10.95
N LYS A 3 18.02 4.37 -10.66
CA LYS A 3 19.23 3.72 -10.63
C LYS A 3 19.28 2.62 -9.66
N ASN A 4 18.75 2.67 -8.53
CA ASN A 4 18.87 1.61 -7.57
C ASN A 4 17.58 0.81 -7.48
N GLY A 5 16.71 0.98 -8.43
CA GLY A 5 15.51 0.18 -8.47
C GLY A 5 14.41 0.59 -7.52
N ILE A 6 14.56 1.73 -6.87
CA ILE A 6 13.53 2.19 -5.96
C ILE A 6 12.62 3.16 -6.68
N TYR A 7 11.39 2.80 -6.84
CA TYR A 7 10.41 3.66 -7.50
C TYR A 7 9.64 4.49 -6.49
N PRO A 8 9.28 5.72 -6.85
CA PRO A 8 8.55 6.58 -5.92
C PRO A 8 7.27 5.95 -5.37
N THR A 9 6.55 5.24 -6.21
CA THR A 9 5.33 4.59 -5.75
C THR A 9 5.64 3.50 -4.73
N ASP A 10 6.68 2.72 -4.96
CA ASP A 10 7.02 1.65 -4.03
C ASP A 10 7.44 2.23 -2.68
N LYS A 11 8.15 3.34 -2.72
CA LYS A 11 8.56 4.00 -1.50
C LYS A 11 7.34 4.54 -0.76
N HIS A 12 6.42 5.13 -1.50
CA HIS A 12 5.20 5.67 -0.91
C HIS A 12 4.38 4.57 -0.26
N VAL A 13 4.19 3.46 -0.97
CA VAL A 13 3.42 2.35 -0.43
C VAL A 13 4.09 1.83 0.83
N GLY A 14 5.41 1.69 0.81
CA GLY A 14 6.14 1.22 1.98
C GLY A 14 5.94 2.14 3.17
N GLN A 15 5.96 3.44 2.94
CA GLN A 15 5.75 4.40 4.01
C GLN A 15 4.33 4.34 4.57
N ARG A 16 3.35 4.08 3.71
CA ARG A 16 1.98 3.96 4.16
C ARG A 16 1.80 2.69 4.99
N VAL A 17 2.47 1.62 4.60
CA VAL A 17 2.46 0.40 5.40
C VAL A 17 3.04 0.68 6.78
N ARG A 18 4.16 1.36 6.81
CA ARG A 18 4.81 1.68 8.08
C ARG A 18 3.91 2.55 8.94
N MET A 19 3.34 3.56 8.35
CA MET A 19 2.47 4.46 9.06
C MET A 19 1.31 3.72 9.72
N ARG A 20 0.65 2.89 8.94
CA ARG A 20 -0.51 2.18 9.47
C ARG A 20 -0.09 1.17 10.54
N ARG A 21 1.03 0.53 10.34
CA ARG A 21 1.56 -0.40 11.33
C ARG A 21 1.78 0.31 12.68
N LEU A 22 2.38 1.49 12.61
CA LEU A 22 2.65 2.25 13.81
C LEU A 22 1.36 2.73 14.48
N MET A 23 0.38 3.11 13.67
CA MET A 23 -0.91 3.52 14.21
C MET A 23 -1.57 2.41 15.00
N LEU A 24 -1.35 1.17 14.60
CA LEU A 24 -1.92 0.04 15.30
C LEU A 24 -1.03 -0.47 16.44
N GLY A 25 0.13 0.15 16.63
CA GLY A 25 1.03 -0.27 17.68
C GLY A 25 1.75 -1.57 17.40
N LEU A 26 1.87 -1.95 16.12
CA LEU A 26 2.54 -3.19 15.79
C LEU A 26 4.00 -2.97 15.49
N SER A 27 4.85 -3.88 15.95
CA SER A 27 6.26 -3.83 15.60
C SER A 27 6.46 -4.45 14.21
N GLN A 28 7.61 -4.21 13.63
CA GLN A 28 7.95 -4.86 12.37
C GLN A 28 7.99 -6.37 12.53
N THR A 29 8.48 -6.85 13.66
CA THR A 29 8.53 -8.28 13.93
C THR A 29 7.13 -8.87 13.99
N LYS A 30 6.21 -8.18 14.63
CA LYS A 30 4.85 -8.68 14.71
C LYS A 30 4.20 -8.73 13.34
N LEU A 31 4.42 -7.72 12.52
CA LEU A 31 3.88 -7.74 11.18
C LEU A 31 4.52 -8.88 10.38
N ALA A 32 5.82 -9.05 10.52
CA ALA A 32 6.52 -10.14 9.81
C ALA A 32 5.95 -11.49 10.21
N ASP A 33 5.74 -11.69 11.50
CA ASP A 33 5.18 -12.96 11.98
C ASP A 33 3.80 -13.20 11.39
N ALA A 34 2.97 -12.18 11.34
CA ALA A 34 1.64 -12.33 10.81
C ALA A 34 1.65 -12.62 9.31
N LEU A 35 2.68 -12.15 8.62
CA LEU A 35 2.80 -12.40 7.19
C LEU A 35 3.56 -13.66 6.86
N GLY A 36 4.18 -14.29 7.83
CA GLY A 36 5.04 -15.43 7.58
C GLY A 36 6.34 -15.04 6.90
N LEU A 37 6.83 -13.85 7.20
CA LEU A 37 8.04 -13.34 6.58
C LEU A 37 9.07 -13.00 7.62
N THR A 38 10.28 -12.69 7.18
CA THR A 38 11.32 -12.26 8.08
C THR A 38 11.16 -10.78 8.38
N PHE A 39 11.68 -10.37 9.48
CA PHE A 39 11.73 -8.97 9.87
C PHE A 39 12.47 -8.14 8.80
N GLN A 40 13.54 -8.67 8.26
CA GLN A 40 14.29 -7.96 7.22
C GLN A 40 13.44 -7.72 5.97
N GLN A 41 12.59 -8.66 5.63
CA GLN A 41 11.75 -8.48 4.46
C GLN A 41 10.74 -7.35 4.69
N VAL A 42 10.19 -7.27 5.90
CA VAL A 42 9.27 -6.18 6.22
C VAL A 42 10.01 -4.85 6.16
N GLN A 43 11.25 -4.80 6.64
CA GLN A 43 12.03 -3.59 6.54
C GLN A 43 12.21 -3.15 5.10
N LYS A 44 12.49 -4.10 4.22
CA LYS A 44 12.68 -3.77 2.80
C LYS A 44 11.39 -3.25 2.18
N TYR A 45 10.27 -3.83 2.55
CA TYR A 45 8.99 -3.36 2.06
C TYR A 45 8.73 -1.91 2.53
N GLU A 46 8.98 -1.65 3.79
CA GLU A 46 8.68 -0.32 4.34
C GLU A 46 9.61 0.75 3.79
N ARG A 47 10.80 0.36 3.38
CA ARG A 47 11.74 1.31 2.76
C ARG A 47 11.50 1.48 1.27
N GLY A 48 10.70 0.59 0.68
CA GLY A 48 10.45 0.65 -0.74
C GLY A 48 11.56 0.04 -1.58
N THR A 49 12.53 -0.62 -0.96
CA THR A 49 13.60 -1.26 -1.70
C THR A 49 13.13 -2.54 -2.38
N ASN A 50 12.07 -3.12 -1.86
CA ASN A 50 11.43 -4.25 -2.53
C ASN A 50 9.99 -3.88 -2.78
N ARG A 51 9.52 -4.17 -3.97
CA ARG A 51 8.12 -3.91 -4.29
C ARG A 51 7.25 -4.96 -3.62
N ILE A 52 6.10 -4.55 -3.15
CA ILE A 52 5.15 -5.45 -2.55
C ILE A 52 4.21 -5.91 -3.65
N GLY A 53 4.20 -7.19 -3.93
CA GLY A 53 3.32 -7.71 -4.97
C GLY A 53 1.87 -7.64 -4.54
N GLY A 54 0.98 -7.80 -5.49
CA GLY A 54 -0.45 -7.65 -5.24
C GLY A 54 -1.00 -8.55 -4.15
N SER A 55 -0.65 -9.82 -4.20
CA SER A 55 -1.14 -10.76 -3.18
C SER A 55 -0.63 -10.41 -1.80
N ARG A 56 0.64 -10.01 -1.73
CA ARG A 56 1.22 -9.66 -0.45
C ARG A 56 0.60 -8.37 0.09
N LEU A 57 0.36 -7.42 -0.80
CA LEU A 57 -0.24 -6.18 -0.38
C LEU A 57 -1.66 -6.42 0.15
N GLN A 58 -2.38 -7.31 -0.49
CA GLN A 58 -3.71 -7.65 -0.03
C GLN A 58 -3.66 -8.28 1.36
N HIS A 59 -2.70 -9.16 1.59
CA HIS A 59 -2.54 -9.77 2.89
C HIS A 59 -2.18 -8.72 3.95
N ILE A 60 -1.29 -7.81 3.60
CA ILE A 60 -0.92 -6.72 4.49
C ILE A 60 -2.15 -5.87 4.82
N SER A 61 -2.97 -5.59 3.82
CA SER A 61 -4.15 -4.77 4.04
C SER A 61 -5.10 -5.44 5.02
N GLN A 62 -5.23 -6.73 4.94
CA GLN A 62 -6.07 -7.46 5.86
C GLN A 62 -5.54 -7.39 7.29
N ILE A 63 -4.25 -7.59 7.45
CA ILE A 63 -3.64 -7.54 8.77
C ILE A 63 -3.74 -6.14 9.36
N LEU A 64 -3.51 -5.13 8.55
CA LEU A 64 -3.51 -3.75 9.01
C LEU A 64 -4.91 -3.14 9.01
N GLN A 65 -5.89 -3.89 8.55
CA GLN A 65 -7.29 -3.48 8.62
C GLN A 65 -7.61 -2.21 7.85
N VAL A 66 -7.08 -2.12 6.66
CA VAL A 66 -7.38 -1.03 5.74
C VAL A 66 -7.54 -1.61 4.36
N PRO A 67 -8.25 -0.96 3.47
CA PRO A 67 -8.31 -1.42 2.09
C PRO A 67 -6.96 -1.21 1.42
N ALA A 68 -6.65 -2.03 0.44
CA ALA A 68 -5.38 -1.90 -0.27
C ALA A 68 -5.20 -0.51 -0.85
N ALA A 69 -6.29 0.12 -1.25
CA ALA A 69 -6.22 1.47 -1.81
C ALA A 69 -5.62 2.47 -0.82
N PHE A 70 -5.74 2.21 0.47
CA PHE A 70 -5.15 3.07 1.48
C PHE A 70 -3.66 3.29 1.21
N PHE A 71 -2.97 2.26 0.75
CA PHE A 71 -1.52 2.36 0.57
C PHE A 71 -1.13 3.20 -0.63
N PHE A 72 -2.08 3.49 -1.50
CA PHE A 72 -1.79 4.30 -2.68
C PHE A 72 -2.28 5.74 -2.54
N GLU A 73 -2.98 6.07 -1.47
CA GLU A 73 -3.47 7.43 -1.29
C GLU A 73 -2.31 8.40 -1.22
N GLY A 74 -2.35 9.41 -2.03
CA GLY A 74 -1.29 10.39 -2.07
C GLY A 74 -0.07 9.96 -2.84
N ALA A 75 -0.14 8.84 -3.54
CA ALA A 75 1.01 8.36 -4.28
C ALA A 75 1.37 9.31 -5.41
N PRO A 76 2.64 9.37 -5.77
CA PRO A 76 3.04 10.26 -6.85
C PRO A 76 2.45 9.77 -8.17
N GLN A 77 2.21 10.72 -9.05
CA GLN A 77 1.69 10.39 -10.35
C GLN A 77 2.76 9.76 -11.19
N VAL A 78 2.34 8.86 -12.02
CA VAL A 78 3.23 8.21 -12.90
C VAL A 78 3.49 9.08 -14.08
N ASP A 79 4.66 9.58 -14.20
CA ASP A 79 5.02 10.25 -15.37
C ASP A 79 4.17 11.29 -15.67
N GLY A 80 4.31 12.04 -16.21
CA GLY A 80 3.62 13.16 -16.41
C GLY A 80 2.47 13.10 -17.20
N HIS A 81 1.97 12.16 -17.46
CA HIS A 81 0.93 12.34 -18.25
C HIS A 81 -0.23 12.11 -17.58
N HIS A 82 -0.29 12.39 -17.02
CA HIS A 82 -1.13 12.30 -16.61
C HIS A 82 -2.21 12.75 -16.44
N HIS A 83 -2.42 13.46 -16.36
CA HIS A 83 -3.46 14.07 -16.13
C HIS A 83 -4.57 13.48 -16.73
N ALA A 84 -4.48 13.43 -17.72
CA ALA A 84 -5.52 12.85 -18.35
C ALA A 84 -5.73 11.61 -17.68
N GLN A 85 -4.91 11.32 -17.01
CA GLN A 85 -4.85 10.18 -16.53
C GLN A 85 -5.65 9.88 -15.43
N THR A 86 -6.34 10.76 -14.96
CA THR A 86 -7.25 10.48 -13.94
C THR A 86 -8.17 9.40 -14.37
N ASP A 87 -8.20 9.18 -15.65
CA ASP A 87 -9.07 8.17 -16.10
C ASP A 87 -8.39 6.87 -16.32
N THR A 88 -7.20 6.69 -15.83
CA THR A 88 -6.52 5.45 -16.06
C THR A 88 -7.26 4.35 -15.37
N PRO A 89 -7.16 3.16 -15.85
CA PRO A 89 -7.82 2.03 -15.22
C PRO A 89 -7.43 1.87 -13.77
N PHE A 90 -6.17 2.15 -13.46
CA PHE A 90 -5.75 2.00 -12.08
C PHE A 90 -6.45 3.01 -11.18
N ALA A 91 -6.45 4.26 -11.56
CA ALA A 91 -7.08 5.29 -10.77
C ALA A 91 -8.55 5.03 -10.59
N GLN A 92 -9.21 4.60 -11.66
CA GLN A 92 -10.59 4.32 -11.59
C GLN A 92 -10.86 3.15 -10.69
N HIS A 93 -10.03 2.14 -10.78
CA HIS A 93 -10.19 0.96 -9.97
C HIS A 93 -10.08 1.31 -8.48
N VAL A 94 -9.12 2.13 -8.12
CA VAL A 94 -8.96 2.53 -6.74
C VAL A 94 -10.18 3.32 -6.27
N SER A 95 -10.65 4.21 -7.10
CA SER A 95 -11.81 5.01 -6.79
C SER A 95 -13.02 4.13 -6.59
N ASP A 96 -13.22 3.17 -7.48
CA ASP A 96 -14.35 2.27 -7.38
C ASP A 96 -14.27 1.45 -6.11
N TYR A 97 -13.09 1.01 -5.75
CA TYR A 97 -12.92 0.23 -4.54
C TYR A 97 -13.35 1.05 -3.33
N LEU A 98 -12.94 2.30 -3.28
CA LEU A 98 -13.29 3.15 -2.16
C LEU A 98 -14.77 3.48 -2.12
N ALA A 99 -15.40 3.47 -3.26
CA ALA A 99 -16.81 3.83 -3.32
C ALA A 99 -17.75 2.65 -3.09
N THR A 100 -17.25 1.45 -3.04
CA THR A 100 -18.15 0.32 -2.86
C THR A 100 -18.59 0.22 -1.43
N PRO A 101 -19.75 -0.35 -1.19
CA PRO A 101 -20.20 -0.52 0.17
C PRO A 101 -19.22 -1.31 1.02
N ASP A 102 -18.63 -2.31 0.43
CA ASP A 102 -17.64 -3.09 1.18
C ASP A 102 -16.45 -2.26 1.54
N GLY A 103 -15.99 -1.47 0.63
CA GLY A 103 -14.88 -0.58 0.91
C GLY A 103 -15.24 0.40 1.98
N LEU A 104 -16.45 0.91 1.92
CA LEU A 104 -16.89 1.84 2.89
C LEU A 104 -17.05 1.21 4.23
N HIS A 105 -17.56 0.01 4.27
CA HIS A 105 -17.69 -0.67 5.51
C HIS A 105 -16.36 -0.86 6.16
N LEU A 106 -15.36 -1.19 5.39
CA LEU A 106 -14.07 -1.37 5.95
C LEU A 106 -13.54 -0.09 6.50
N ILE A 107 -13.91 1.00 5.87
CA ILE A 107 -13.41 2.27 6.28
C ILE A 107 -14.20 2.90 7.35
N HIS A 108 -15.49 2.90 7.19
CA HIS A 108 -16.24 3.57 8.16
C HIS A 108 -17.00 2.60 8.95
N ALA A 109 -16.64 1.49 8.86
CA ALA A 109 -17.13 0.51 9.65
C ALA A 109 -18.55 0.50 9.79
N ASP A 110 -19.22 0.89 8.97
CA ASP A 110 -20.52 0.85 9.12
C ASP A 110 -21.03 -0.31 8.97
#